data_f617e9353c3240fb332c1ad645340c16
#
_entry.id   f617e9353c3240fb332c1ad645340c16
#
_cell.length_a   1.000
_cell.length_b   1.000
_cell.length_c   1.000
_cell.angle_alpha   90.00
_cell.angle_beta   90.00
_cell.angle_gamma   90.00
#
_symmetry.space_group_name_H-M   'P 1'
#
loop_
_entity.id
_entity.type
_entity.pdbx_description
1 polymer ?
#
loop_
_entity_poly.entity_id
_entity_poly.type
_entity_poly.pdbx_seq_one_letter_code
_entity_poly.pdbx_strand_id
1 'polypeptide(L)'
;MFVGTTRSELVARKLFELHLRAQQRIKTMNAEEKAIATVLSKYEDALNQSDTAAVMNLYAPDGVFMPQHFPSSVGADAVRKAYDGVFRTVTLTVKFAIAEIKQVGSDWAFARTNSAGTVKVNATGQSSPEANQELFVFQKVGNDWKIARYCFSTTNPPRA
;
A
#
# COMPACT_ATOMS: atom_id res chain seq x y z
N MET A 1 37.00 -12.96 -26.42
CA MET A 1 35.58 -13.25 -26.70
C MET A 1 34.78 -12.74 -25.50
N PHE A 2 34.16 -11.54 -25.62
CA PHE A 2 33.36 -10.95 -24.56
C PHE A 2 31.94 -11.53 -24.67
N VAL A 3 31.52 -12.32 -23.67
CA VAL A 3 30.14 -12.78 -23.58
C VAL A 3 29.34 -11.64 -22.98
N GLY A 4 28.59 -10.93 -23.81
CA GLY A 4 27.71 -9.84 -23.38
C GLY A 4 26.55 -10.39 -22.53
N THR A 5 26.38 -9.83 -21.34
CA THR A 5 25.23 -10.15 -20.45
C THR A 5 23.94 -9.77 -21.16
N THR A 6 23.01 -10.68 -21.28
CA THR A 6 21.72 -10.43 -21.95
C THR A 6 20.84 -9.48 -21.12
N ARG A 7 19.94 -8.75 -21.78
CA ARG A 7 18.96 -7.86 -21.12
C ARG A 7 18.13 -8.61 -20.06
N SER A 8 17.82 -9.87 -20.30
CA SER A 8 17.09 -10.76 -19.38
C SER A 8 17.89 -11.04 -18.10
N GLU A 9 19.19 -11.32 -18.23
CA GLU A 9 20.08 -11.56 -17.07
C GLU A 9 20.28 -10.31 -16.22
N LEU A 10 20.35 -9.12 -16.84
CA LEU A 10 20.42 -7.84 -16.13
C LEU A 10 19.13 -7.58 -15.32
N VAL A 11 17.97 -7.86 -15.90
CA VAL A 11 16.67 -7.70 -15.22
C VAL A 11 16.56 -8.68 -14.05
N ALA A 12 16.90 -9.97 -14.26
CA ALA A 12 16.87 -10.97 -13.21
C ALA A 12 17.82 -10.62 -12.05
N ARG A 13 19.02 -10.14 -12.36
CA ARG A 13 19.99 -9.70 -11.34
C ARG A 13 19.49 -8.51 -10.54
N LYS A 14 18.86 -7.54 -11.20
CA LYS A 14 18.29 -6.34 -10.55
C LYS A 14 17.12 -6.70 -9.63
N LEU A 15 16.26 -7.63 -10.04
CA LEU A 15 15.16 -8.17 -9.23
C LEU A 15 15.69 -8.94 -8.02
N PHE A 16 16.73 -9.74 -8.19
CA PHE A 16 17.37 -10.48 -7.10
C PHE A 16 18.02 -9.53 -6.09
N GLU A 17 18.74 -8.49 -6.53
CA GLU A 17 19.31 -7.47 -5.65
C GLU A 17 18.24 -6.68 -4.88
N LEU A 18 17.13 -6.34 -5.54
CA LEU A 18 15.99 -5.68 -4.88
C LEU A 18 15.37 -6.59 -3.82
N HIS A 19 15.23 -7.88 -4.12
CA HIS A 19 14.72 -8.85 -3.16
C HIS A 19 15.63 -9.02 -1.95
N LEU A 20 16.95 -9.14 -2.17
CA LEU A 20 17.94 -9.20 -1.09
C LEU A 20 17.94 -7.94 -0.21
N ARG A 21 17.83 -6.76 -0.80
CA ARG A 21 17.74 -5.49 -0.08
C ARG A 21 16.46 -5.39 0.75
N ALA A 22 15.34 -5.89 0.22
CA ALA A 22 14.08 -5.96 0.96
C ALA A 22 14.17 -6.90 2.17
N GLN A 23 14.77 -8.08 1.99
CA GLN A 23 14.98 -9.03 3.09
C GLN A 23 15.95 -8.50 4.14
N GLN A 24 17.02 -7.81 3.72
CA GLN A 24 17.97 -7.19 4.65
C GLN A 24 17.32 -6.05 5.45
N ARG A 25 16.45 -5.26 4.83
CA ARG A 25 15.66 -4.22 5.53
C ARG A 25 14.75 -4.81 6.59
N ILE A 26 14.03 -5.89 6.29
CA ILE A 26 13.16 -6.56 7.28
C ILE A 26 13.96 -7.06 8.48
N LYS A 27 15.19 -7.52 8.28
CA LYS A 27 16.09 -7.95 9.38
C LYS A 27 16.56 -6.83 10.28
N THR A 28 16.61 -5.58 9.76
CA THR A 28 17.11 -4.40 10.51
C THR A 28 15.97 -3.56 11.12
N MET A 29 14.70 -3.87 10.83
CA MET A 29 13.55 -3.18 11.40
C MET A 29 13.47 -3.39 12.91
N ASN A 30 13.23 -2.29 13.63
CA ASN A 30 12.91 -2.36 15.06
C ASN A 30 11.48 -2.92 15.29
N ALA A 31 11.09 -3.11 16.54
CA ALA A 31 9.80 -3.71 16.89
C ALA A 31 8.59 -2.88 16.38
N GLU A 32 8.69 -1.56 16.46
CA GLU A 32 7.62 -0.65 16.02
C GLU A 32 7.49 -0.64 14.48
N GLU A 33 8.60 -0.62 13.77
CA GLU A 33 8.61 -0.72 12.30
C GLU A 33 8.02 -2.05 11.82
N LYS A 34 8.32 -3.16 12.52
CA LYS A 34 7.72 -4.48 12.23
C LYS A 34 6.22 -4.48 12.47
N ALA A 35 5.76 -3.83 13.55
CA ALA A 35 4.33 -3.69 13.84
C ALA A 35 3.62 -2.91 12.72
N ILE A 36 4.21 -1.80 12.25
CA ILE A 36 3.68 -1.02 11.13
C ILE A 36 3.69 -1.83 9.83
N ALA A 37 4.77 -2.56 9.54
CA ALA A 37 4.82 -3.45 8.37
C ALA A 37 3.71 -4.51 8.41
N THR A 38 3.36 -5.01 9.60
CA THR A 38 2.23 -5.93 9.80
C THR A 38 0.88 -5.25 9.48
N VAL A 39 0.70 -3.97 9.86
CA VAL A 39 -0.51 -3.21 9.49
C VAL A 39 -0.61 -3.08 7.96
N LEU A 40 0.49 -2.76 7.28
CA LEU A 40 0.53 -2.66 5.82
C LEU A 40 0.22 -4.00 5.13
N SER A 41 0.73 -5.12 5.65
CA SER A 41 0.41 -6.46 5.12
C SER A 41 -1.08 -6.78 5.29
N LYS A 42 -1.67 -6.51 6.46
CA LYS A 42 -3.11 -6.70 6.70
C LYS A 42 -3.96 -5.79 5.81
N TYR A 43 -3.47 -4.58 5.52
CA TYR A 43 -4.16 -3.66 4.62
C TYR A 43 -4.15 -4.18 3.18
N GLU A 44 -3.02 -4.71 2.68
CA GLU A 44 -2.92 -5.39 1.39
C GLU A 44 -3.93 -6.54 1.29
N ASP A 45 -3.96 -7.41 2.32
CA ASP A 45 -4.88 -8.54 2.37
C ASP A 45 -6.35 -8.09 2.34
N ALA A 46 -6.70 -7.05 3.10
CA ALA A 46 -8.06 -6.50 3.14
C ALA A 46 -8.49 -5.91 1.80
N LEU A 47 -7.58 -5.21 1.09
CA LEU A 47 -7.84 -4.70 -0.27
C LEU A 47 -8.09 -5.85 -1.25
N ASN A 48 -7.24 -6.86 -1.25
CA ASN A 48 -7.34 -8.02 -2.15
C ASN A 48 -8.58 -8.88 -1.89
N GLN A 49 -9.10 -8.85 -0.66
CA GLN A 49 -10.33 -9.54 -0.27
C GLN A 49 -11.58 -8.66 -0.40
N SER A 50 -11.44 -7.38 -0.76
CA SER A 50 -12.54 -6.40 -0.78
C SER A 50 -13.26 -6.32 0.56
N ASP A 51 -12.53 -6.43 1.68
CA ASP A 51 -13.07 -6.48 3.03
C ASP A 51 -13.00 -5.10 3.72
N THR A 52 -14.10 -4.34 3.61
CA THR A 52 -14.21 -3.03 4.28
C THR A 52 -14.06 -3.12 5.80
N ALA A 53 -14.58 -4.18 6.43
CA ALA A 53 -14.50 -4.31 7.89
C ALA A 53 -13.04 -4.50 8.33
N ALA A 54 -12.29 -5.34 7.63
CA ALA A 54 -10.86 -5.53 7.86
C ALA A 54 -10.07 -4.22 7.65
N VAL A 55 -10.36 -3.46 6.58
CA VAL A 55 -9.76 -2.13 6.36
C VAL A 55 -10.03 -1.20 7.54
N MET A 56 -11.30 -1.12 8.00
CA MET A 56 -11.68 -0.21 9.07
C MET A 56 -11.01 -0.54 10.41
N ASN A 57 -10.70 -1.80 10.67
CA ASN A 57 -9.95 -2.21 11.85
C ASN A 57 -8.50 -1.70 11.87
N LEU A 58 -7.97 -1.27 10.73
CA LEU A 58 -6.61 -0.75 10.60
C LEU A 58 -6.53 0.77 10.68
N TYR A 59 -7.66 1.49 10.52
CA TYR A 59 -7.73 2.94 10.61
C TYR A 59 -7.87 3.43 12.05
N ALA A 60 -7.28 4.60 12.32
CA ALA A 60 -7.59 5.37 13.53
C ALA A 60 -9.04 5.89 13.48
N PRO A 61 -9.68 6.17 14.65
CA PRO A 61 -11.07 6.65 14.67
C PRO A 61 -11.31 7.93 13.87
N ASP A 62 -10.31 8.83 13.83
CA ASP A 62 -10.29 10.08 13.08
C ASP A 62 -9.53 9.96 11.74
N GLY A 63 -9.38 8.75 11.23
CA GLY A 63 -8.62 8.45 10.03
C GLY A 63 -9.10 9.22 8.81
N VAL A 64 -8.19 9.52 7.89
CA VAL A 64 -8.48 10.20 6.63
C VAL A 64 -7.95 9.40 5.47
N PHE A 65 -8.81 9.14 4.50
CA PHE A 65 -8.48 8.54 3.22
C PHE A 65 -8.55 9.59 2.11
N MET A 66 -7.45 9.77 1.39
CA MET A 66 -7.29 10.75 0.33
C MET A 66 -7.00 10.05 -1.01
N PRO A 67 -8.02 9.49 -1.67
CA PRO A 67 -7.83 8.81 -2.93
C PRO A 67 -7.54 9.80 -4.06
N GLN A 68 -6.76 9.35 -5.04
CA GLN A 68 -6.49 10.14 -6.24
C GLN A 68 -7.81 10.48 -6.96
N HIS A 69 -7.95 11.71 -7.43
CA HIS A 69 -9.10 12.26 -8.16
C HIS A 69 -10.40 12.42 -7.36
N PHE A 70 -10.43 12.13 -6.08
CA PHE A 70 -11.61 12.26 -5.24
C PHE A 70 -11.34 13.12 -4.00
N PRO A 71 -12.34 13.77 -3.43
CA PRO A 71 -12.21 14.48 -2.16
C PRO A 71 -11.82 13.53 -1.04
N SER A 72 -11.18 14.09 -0.02
CA SER A 72 -10.83 13.34 1.20
C SER A 72 -12.06 12.83 1.93
N SER A 73 -12.01 11.59 2.37
CA SER A 73 -12.97 10.98 3.29
C SER A 73 -12.43 11.12 4.72
N VAL A 74 -13.13 11.85 5.59
CA VAL A 74 -12.68 12.21 6.92
C VAL A 74 -13.54 11.52 7.98
N GLY A 75 -12.90 10.76 8.86
CA GLY A 75 -13.54 10.02 9.95
C GLY A 75 -14.08 8.66 9.52
N ALA A 76 -14.38 7.82 10.51
CA ALA A 76 -14.67 6.40 10.31
C ALA A 76 -15.82 6.14 9.31
N ASP A 77 -16.94 6.86 9.43
CA ASP A 77 -18.12 6.62 8.57
C ASP A 77 -17.84 7.00 7.11
N ALA A 78 -17.15 8.12 6.87
CA ALA A 78 -16.81 8.56 5.52
C ALA A 78 -15.78 7.61 4.87
N VAL A 79 -14.77 7.18 5.64
CA VAL A 79 -13.77 6.22 5.17
C VAL A 79 -14.42 4.88 4.84
N ARG A 80 -15.29 4.35 5.71
CA ARG A 80 -16.06 3.12 5.44
C ARG A 80 -16.85 3.22 4.14
N LYS A 81 -17.62 4.31 3.98
CA LYS A 81 -18.41 4.54 2.78
C LYS A 81 -17.56 4.61 1.51
N ALA A 82 -16.37 5.19 1.61
CA ALA A 82 -15.43 5.25 0.48
C ALA A 82 -14.96 3.85 0.06
N TYR A 83 -14.53 3.00 1.01
CA TYR A 83 -14.12 1.62 0.70
C TYR A 83 -15.26 0.75 0.20
N ASP A 84 -16.46 0.87 0.77
CA ASP A 84 -17.66 0.20 0.23
C ASP A 84 -17.91 0.58 -1.23
N GLY A 85 -17.71 1.86 -1.58
CA GLY A 85 -17.79 2.35 -2.96
C GLY A 85 -16.72 1.76 -3.85
N VAL A 86 -15.46 1.75 -3.40
CA VAL A 86 -14.33 1.15 -4.13
C VAL A 86 -14.61 -0.33 -4.43
N PHE A 87 -14.90 -1.13 -3.43
CA PHE A 87 -15.08 -2.58 -3.57
C PHE A 87 -16.35 -2.98 -4.33
N ARG A 88 -17.37 -2.10 -4.35
CA ARG A 88 -18.53 -2.27 -5.23
C ARG A 88 -18.16 -2.06 -6.69
N THR A 89 -17.24 -1.15 -6.96
CA THR A 89 -16.89 -0.72 -8.32
C THR A 89 -15.77 -1.57 -8.92
N VAL A 90 -14.77 -1.92 -8.11
CA VAL A 90 -13.58 -2.64 -8.58
C VAL A 90 -13.19 -3.78 -7.64
N THR A 91 -12.53 -4.78 -8.22
CA THR A 91 -11.79 -5.81 -7.49
C THR A 91 -10.31 -5.58 -7.70
N LEU A 92 -9.56 -5.52 -6.60
CA LEU A 92 -8.13 -5.26 -6.60
C LEU A 92 -7.35 -6.57 -6.42
N THR A 93 -6.24 -6.69 -7.12
CA THR A 93 -5.20 -7.69 -6.88
C THR A 93 -3.87 -6.97 -6.89
N VAL A 94 -3.42 -6.52 -5.74
CA VAL A 94 -2.26 -5.64 -5.60
C VAL A 94 -1.26 -6.21 -4.61
N LYS A 95 0.01 -5.84 -4.79
CA LYS A 95 1.12 -6.14 -3.90
C LYS A 95 1.83 -4.86 -3.52
N PHE A 96 2.05 -4.68 -2.21
CA PHE A 96 2.80 -3.54 -1.68
C PHE A 96 4.28 -3.86 -1.53
N ALA A 97 5.12 -2.95 -1.99
CA ALA A 97 6.55 -2.94 -1.71
C ALA A 97 6.85 -1.76 -0.75
N ILE A 98 7.27 -2.06 0.46
CA ILE A 98 7.62 -1.04 1.45
C ILE A 98 8.94 -0.37 1.04
N ALA A 99 8.87 0.91 0.71
CA ALA A 99 10.04 1.72 0.38
C ALA A 99 10.75 2.22 1.64
N GLU A 100 9.99 2.66 2.64
CA GLU A 100 10.52 3.02 3.97
C GLU A 100 9.40 2.99 5.02
N ILE A 101 9.80 2.77 6.27
CA ILE A 101 9.01 3.04 7.47
C ILE A 101 9.89 3.91 8.36
N LYS A 102 9.34 4.97 8.92
CA LYS A 102 10.05 5.85 9.84
C LYS A 102 9.17 6.30 10.99
N GLN A 103 9.59 5.93 12.19
CA GLN A 103 9.00 6.47 13.41
C GLN A 103 9.53 7.90 13.64
N VAL A 104 8.63 8.85 13.86
CA VAL A 104 8.96 10.27 14.03
C VAL A 104 8.67 10.77 15.45
N GLY A 105 8.19 9.89 16.31
CA GLY A 105 7.89 10.15 17.73
C GLY A 105 7.44 8.86 18.39
N SER A 106 7.03 8.93 19.67
CA SER A 106 6.50 7.78 20.41
C SER A 106 5.25 7.19 19.75
N ASP A 107 4.39 8.06 19.21
CA ASP A 107 3.03 7.73 18.80
C ASP A 107 2.75 8.02 17.31
N TRP A 108 3.74 8.49 16.55
CA TRP A 108 3.62 8.83 15.15
C TRP A 108 4.72 8.22 14.31
N ALA A 109 4.32 7.76 13.13
CA ALA A 109 5.22 7.22 12.12
C ALA A 109 4.67 7.49 10.72
N PHE A 110 5.52 7.36 9.71
CA PHE A 110 5.06 7.29 8.33
C PHE A 110 5.69 6.11 7.59
N ALA A 111 5.02 5.68 6.53
CA ALA A 111 5.59 4.75 5.57
C ALA A 111 5.35 5.25 4.14
N ARG A 112 6.32 5.00 3.27
CA ARG A 112 6.14 5.09 1.83
C ARG A 112 6.15 3.69 1.25
N THR A 113 5.19 3.43 0.38
CA THR A 113 5.09 2.17 -0.35
C THR A 113 4.95 2.44 -1.85
N ASN A 114 5.16 1.40 -2.62
CA ASN A 114 4.73 1.35 -4.01
C ASN A 114 3.88 0.09 -4.16
N SER A 115 2.72 0.20 -4.80
CA SER A 115 1.91 -0.95 -5.13
C SER A 115 1.89 -1.20 -6.63
N ALA A 116 1.72 -2.46 -6.99
CA ALA A 116 1.52 -2.88 -8.36
C ALA A 116 0.60 -4.11 -8.41
N GLY A 117 -0.12 -4.26 -9.50
CA GLY A 117 -1.02 -5.38 -9.69
C GLY A 117 -2.05 -5.11 -10.78
N THR A 118 -3.29 -5.48 -10.53
CA THR A 118 -4.40 -5.30 -11.45
C THR A 118 -5.63 -4.74 -10.74
N VAL A 119 -6.39 -3.95 -11.47
CA VAL A 119 -7.74 -3.53 -11.10
C VAL A 119 -8.72 -4.09 -12.12
N LYS A 120 -9.79 -4.74 -11.65
CA LYS A 120 -10.89 -5.25 -12.46
C LYS A 120 -12.14 -4.44 -12.18
N VAL A 121 -12.73 -3.87 -13.22
CA VAL A 121 -14.02 -3.16 -13.12
C VAL A 121 -15.14 -4.19 -13.03
N ASN A 122 -15.88 -4.20 -11.91
CA ASN A 122 -16.88 -5.24 -11.62
C ASN A 122 -18.02 -5.25 -12.63
N ALA A 123 -18.46 -4.07 -13.11
CA ALA A 123 -19.57 -3.96 -14.06
C ALA A 123 -19.25 -4.51 -15.45
N THR A 124 -18.00 -4.44 -15.89
CA THR A 124 -17.60 -4.82 -17.26
C THR A 124 -16.71 -6.07 -17.30
N GLY A 125 -16.12 -6.44 -16.16
CA GLY A 125 -15.12 -7.50 -16.08
C GLY A 125 -13.76 -7.14 -16.70
N GLN A 126 -13.59 -5.92 -17.21
CA GLN A 126 -12.33 -5.46 -17.79
C GLN A 126 -11.27 -5.29 -16.71
N SER A 127 -10.08 -5.79 -16.97
CA SER A 127 -8.92 -5.63 -16.08
C SER A 127 -7.84 -4.78 -16.73
N SER A 128 -7.17 -3.99 -15.91
CA SER A 128 -6.03 -3.18 -16.34
C SER A 128 -4.91 -3.22 -15.30
N PRO A 129 -3.65 -3.00 -15.72
CA PRO A 129 -2.55 -2.83 -14.78
C PRO A 129 -2.79 -1.65 -13.85
N GLU A 130 -2.47 -1.84 -12.58
CA GLU A 130 -2.49 -0.82 -11.53
C GLU A 130 -1.10 -0.67 -10.94
N ALA A 131 -0.66 0.57 -10.77
CA ALA A 131 0.60 0.88 -10.10
C ALA A 131 0.49 2.25 -9.42
N ASN A 132 0.86 2.33 -8.15
CA ASN A 132 0.77 3.54 -7.35
C ASN A 132 2.02 3.75 -6.51
N GLN A 133 2.18 4.98 -6.05
CA GLN A 133 3.02 5.38 -4.94
C GLN A 133 2.12 5.88 -3.81
N GLU A 134 2.44 5.51 -2.57
CA GLU A 134 1.61 5.78 -1.43
C GLU A 134 2.38 6.41 -0.27
N LEU A 135 1.67 7.25 0.49
CA LEU A 135 2.10 7.75 1.79
C LEU A 135 1.06 7.37 2.84
N PHE A 136 1.51 6.64 3.85
CA PHE A 136 0.75 6.34 5.06
C PHE A 136 1.34 7.12 6.23
N VAL A 137 0.49 7.78 7.00
CA VAL A 137 0.83 8.31 8.32
C VAL A 137 0.11 7.46 9.35
N PHE A 138 0.87 6.96 10.32
CA PHE A 138 0.37 6.10 11.39
C PHE A 138 0.34 6.86 12.72
N GLN A 139 -0.66 6.54 13.52
CA GLN A 139 -0.78 6.97 14.91
C GLN A 139 -0.91 5.74 15.80
N LYS A 140 -0.26 5.78 16.97
CA LYS A 140 -0.41 4.75 17.98
C LYS A 140 -1.67 5.05 18.80
N VAL A 141 -2.64 4.13 18.77
CA VAL A 141 -3.90 4.20 19.52
C VAL A 141 -3.88 3.07 20.54
N GLY A 142 -3.71 3.42 21.82
CA GLY A 142 -3.34 2.44 22.83
C GLY A 142 -1.97 1.84 22.52
N ASN A 143 -1.92 0.53 22.32
CA ASN A 143 -0.68 -0.17 21.94
C ASN A 143 -0.59 -0.53 20.45
N ASP A 144 -1.58 -0.14 19.64
CA ASP A 144 -1.69 -0.54 18.24
C ASP A 144 -1.40 0.62 17.30
N TRP A 145 -0.61 0.38 16.27
CA TRP A 145 -0.45 1.29 15.16
C TRP A 145 -1.69 1.26 14.26
N LYS A 146 -2.23 2.45 13.97
CA LYS A 146 -3.41 2.65 13.11
C LYS A 146 -3.09 3.63 12.00
N ILE A 147 -3.72 3.46 10.85
CA ILE A 147 -3.63 4.40 9.72
C ILE A 147 -4.37 5.68 10.10
N ALA A 148 -3.64 6.77 10.32
CA ALA A 148 -4.21 8.07 10.60
C ALA A 148 -4.53 8.84 9.31
N ARG A 149 -3.62 8.79 8.33
CA ARG A 149 -3.79 9.44 7.01
C ARG A 149 -3.23 8.52 5.94
N TYR A 150 -3.93 8.43 4.82
CA TYR A 150 -3.47 7.66 3.69
C TYR A 150 -3.80 8.38 2.38
N CYS A 151 -2.82 8.51 1.53
CA CYS A 151 -2.99 8.99 0.17
C CYS A 151 -2.18 8.18 -0.83
N PHE A 152 -2.63 8.14 -2.06
CA PHE A 152 -1.92 7.53 -3.15
C PHE A 152 -2.07 8.33 -4.45
N SER A 153 -1.14 8.11 -5.36
CA SER A 153 -1.23 8.58 -6.73
C SER A 153 -0.71 7.51 -7.68
N THR A 154 -1.32 7.40 -8.85
CA THR A 154 -0.87 6.45 -9.86
C THR A 154 0.52 6.82 -10.38
N THR A 155 1.33 5.79 -10.63
CA THR A 155 2.61 5.89 -11.36
C THR A 155 2.48 5.45 -12.82
N ASN A 156 1.27 5.04 -13.25
CA ASN A 156 0.99 4.80 -14.65
C ASN A 156 0.99 6.13 -15.42
N PRO A 157 1.55 6.18 -16.63
CA PRO A 157 1.51 7.39 -17.42
C PRO A 157 0.07 7.79 -17.74
N PRO A 158 -0.22 9.11 -17.91
CA PRO A 158 -1.52 9.55 -18.37
C PRO A 158 -1.91 8.85 -19.67
N ARG A 159 -3.16 8.45 -19.78
CA ARG A 159 -3.69 7.95 -21.06
C ARG A 159 -3.84 9.14 -22.01
N ALA A 160 -3.27 8.99 -23.22
CA ALA A 160 -3.44 9.97 -24.30
C ALA A 160 -4.90 10.01 -24.73
#